data_6eb24acb36caffdca2218684f366b657
#
_entry.id   6eb24acb36caffdca2218684f366b657
#
_cell.length_a   1.000
_cell.length_b   1.000
_cell.length_c   1.000
_cell.angle_alpha   90.00
_cell.angle_beta   90.00
_cell.angle_gamma   90.00
#
_symmetry.space_group_name_H-M   'P 1'
#
loop_
_entity.id
_entity.type
_entity.pdbx_description
1 polymer ?
#
loop_
_entity_poly.entity_id
_entity_poly.type
_entity_poly.pdbx_seq_one_letter_code
_entity_poly.pdbx_strand_id
1 'polypeptide(L)'
;MNDIKYDSKLSRKKPSKRYKKLLEEYIKMHSSGKGMFNGKSLTKFIYIIDNFLQSNNCKTLLDYGAGKGTLYTEKYSELLPELGKPLKEYWNLEIADRYEPALPEFNQLPYRPYDAIICTDVLEHIPESDLGWVVDELIERADKMLFLNIACYPALKTFADGSNVHISVFHPNTWI
;
A
#
# COMPACT_ATOMS: atom_id res chain seq x y z
N MET A 1 4.49 -10.80 -24.22
CA MET A 1 4.24 -10.15 -22.92
C MET A 1 3.36 -8.93 -23.16
N ASN A 2 2.25 -8.77 -22.45
CA ASN A 2 1.50 -7.52 -22.55
C ASN A 2 2.18 -6.53 -21.60
N ASP A 3 2.85 -5.54 -22.15
CA ASP A 3 3.45 -4.47 -21.37
C ASP A 3 2.34 -3.65 -20.67
N ILE A 4 2.59 -3.22 -19.46
CA ILE A 4 1.68 -2.33 -18.71
C ILE A 4 1.55 -1.01 -19.50
N LYS A 5 0.32 -0.64 -19.84
CA LYS A 5 0.02 0.58 -20.62
C LYS A 5 -0.29 1.74 -19.68
N TYR A 6 0.74 2.40 -19.21
CA TYR A 6 0.59 3.61 -18.40
C TYR A 6 0.63 4.88 -19.27
N ASP A 7 0.06 5.97 -18.75
CA ASP A 7 0.05 7.28 -19.40
C ASP A 7 1.04 8.22 -18.70
N SER A 8 2.17 8.51 -19.35
CA SER A 8 3.24 9.37 -18.82
C SER A 8 2.82 10.83 -18.56
N LYS A 9 1.62 11.25 -19.00
CA LYS A 9 1.06 12.58 -18.72
C LYS A 9 0.31 12.65 -17.40
N LEU A 10 0.05 11.50 -16.77
CA LEU A 10 -0.61 11.40 -15.49
C LEU A 10 0.40 11.58 -14.34
N SER A 11 -0.10 11.99 -13.20
CA SER A 11 0.70 12.20 -11.99
C SER A 11 -0.22 12.26 -10.77
N ARG A 12 0.35 12.27 -9.57
CA ARG A 12 -0.42 12.49 -8.32
C ARG A 12 -1.30 13.76 -8.40
N LYS A 13 -0.78 14.84 -8.95
CA LYS A 13 -1.54 16.11 -9.11
C LYS A 13 -2.60 16.04 -10.20
N LYS A 14 -2.40 15.17 -11.17
CA LYS A 14 -3.29 15.01 -12.33
C LYS A 14 -3.52 13.52 -12.63
N PRO A 15 -4.16 12.76 -11.73
CA PRO A 15 -4.46 11.35 -11.97
C PRO A 15 -5.60 11.21 -12.97
N SER A 16 -5.78 9.99 -13.52
CA SER A 16 -6.87 9.70 -14.45
C SER A 16 -8.26 9.90 -13.81
N LYS A 17 -9.28 10.08 -14.64
CA LYS A 17 -10.67 10.13 -14.17
C LYS A 17 -11.07 8.84 -13.46
N ARG A 18 -10.54 7.69 -13.93
CA ARG A 18 -10.81 6.38 -13.34
C ARG A 18 -10.22 6.28 -11.93
N TYR A 19 -8.97 6.73 -11.74
CA TYR A 19 -8.35 6.78 -10.43
C TYR A 19 -9.18 7.60 -9.43
N LYS A 20 -9.62 8.81 -9.83
CA LYS A 20 -10.43 9.68 -8.97
C LYS A 20 -11.74 8.99 -8.56
N LYS A 21 -12.45 8.38 -9.52
CA LYS A 21 -13.70 7.65 -9.24
C LYS A 21 -13.48 6.50 -8.27
N LEU A 22 -12.41 5.72 -8.47
CA LEU A 22 -12.09 4.60 -7.58
C LEU A 22 -11.72 5.08 -6.18
N LEU A 23 -10.95 6.16 -6.07
CA LEU A 23 -10.63 6.75 -4.77
C LEU A 23 -11.89 7.16 -3.99
N GLU A 24 -12.89 7.74 -4.67
CA GLU A 24 -14.19 8.05 -4.06
C GLU A 24 -14.90 6.79 -3.54
N GLU A 25 -14.85 5.69 -4.29
CA GLU A 25 -15.42 4.40 -3.84
C GLU A 25 -14.66 3.84 -2.63
N TYR A 26 -13.32 3.90 -2.61
CA TYR A 26 -12.52 3.49 -1.45
C TYR A 26 -12.80 4.36 -0.22
N ILE A 27 -12.97 5.67 -0.35
CA ILE A 27 -13.37 6.56 0.75
C ILE A 27 -14.71 6.11 1.36
N LYS A 28 -15.70 5.78 0.52
CA LYS A 28 -17.00 5.25 1.00
C LYS A 28 -16.83 3.90 1.71
N MET A 29 -15.99 3.01 1.17
CA MET A 29 -15.72 1.71 1.77
C MET A 29 -15.04 1.85 3.14
N HIS A 30 -14.08 2.75 3.30
CA HIS A 30 -13.43 3.04 4.57
C HIS A 30 -14.44 3.57 5.61
N SER A 31 -15.38 4.41 5.18
CA SER A 31 -16.42 4.99 6.04
C SER A 31 -17.49 4.00 6.47
N SER A 32 -17.62 2.84 5.80
CA SER A 32 -18.69 1.86 6.06
C SER A 32 -18.58 1.09 7.39
N GLY A 33 -17.51 1.26 8.16
CA GLY A 33 -17.33 0.67 9.49
C GLY A 33 -17.09 -0.84 9.57
N LYS A 34 -17.09 -1.56 8.45
CA LYS A 34 -17.09 -3.05 8.38
C LYS A 34 -15.73 -3.72 8.59
N GLY A 35 -14.84 -3.21 9.41
CA GLY A 35 -13.54 -3.87 9.71
C GLY A 35 -12.62 -4.06 8.50
N MET A 36 -12.93 -3.44 7.36
CA MET A 36 -12.13 -3.51 6.14
C MET A 36 -10.88 -2.63 6.27
N PHE A 37 -9.85 -2.98 5.50
CA PHE A 37 -8.60 -2.21 5.39
C PHE A 37 -7.86 -2.02 6.72
N ASN A 38 -7.93 -3.01 7.61
CA ASN A 38 -7.27 -2.99 8.91
C ASN A 38 -5.77 -3.36 8.87
N GLY A 39 -5.23 -3.66 7.68
CA GLY A 39 -3.84 -4.06 7.50
C GLY A 39 -3.56 -5.54 7.77
N LYS A 40 -4.60 -6.40 7.85
CA LYS A 40 -4.43 -7.84 8.12
C LYS A 40 -3.52 -8.53 7.09
N SER A 41 -3.53 -8.14 5.83
CA SER A 41 -2.68 -8.74 4.80
C SER A 41 -1.19 -8.59 5.10
N LEU A 42 -0.79 -7.48 5.72
CA LEU A 42 0.59 -7.21 6.11
C LEU A 42 1.12 -8.23 7.14
N THR A 43 0.25 -8.85 7.96
CA THR A 43 0.67 -9.83 8.97
C THR A 43 1.48 -11.00 8.39
N LYS A 44 1.22 -11.36 7.13
CA LYS A 44 1.92 -12.45 6.44
C LYS A 44 3.38 -12.13 6.12
N PHE A 45 3.74 -10.86 6.09
CA PHE A 45 5.03 -10.37 5.61
C PHE A 45 5.90 -9.75 6.71
N ILE A 46 5.39 -9.61 7.93
CA ILE A 46 6.08 -8.90 9.02
C ILE A 46 7.49 -9.43 9.24
N TYR A 47 7.69 -10.74 9.32
CA TYR A 47 8.99 -11.34 9.59
C TYR A 47 9.97 -11.21 8.42
N ILE A 48 9.49 -11.33 7.17
CA ILE A 48 10.37 -11.14 6.00
C ILE A 48 10.75 -9.68 5.84
N ILE A 49 9.82 -8.76 6.10
CA ILE A 49 10.09 -7.31 6.08
C ILE A 49 11.10 -6.98 7.18
N ASP A 50 10.94 -7.51 8.41
CA ASP A 50 11.89 -7.30 9.49
C ASP A 50 13.31 -7.70 9.08
N ASN A 51 13.49 -8.90 8.53
CA ASN A 51 14.79 -9.37 8.06
C ASN A 51 15.42 -8.40 7.04
N PHE A 52 14.64 -7.88 6.10
CA PHE A 52 15.13 -6.90 5.12
C PHE A 52 15.47 -5.55 5.76
N LEU A 53 14.64 -5.06 6.69
CA LEU A 53 14.90 -3.81 7.42
C LEU A 53 16.19 -3.89 8.21
N GLN A 54 16.40 -4.99 8.97
CA GLN A 54 17.62 -5.19 9.76
C GLN A 54 18.85 -5.35 8.87
N SER A 55 18.77 -6.17 7.79
CA SER A 55 19.90 -6.41 6.88
C SER A 55 20.36 -5.14 6.16
N ASN A 56 19.46 -4.19 5.91
CA ASN A 56 19.77 -2.92 5.24
C ASN A 56 19.93 -1.75 6.23
N ASN A 57 19.92 -2.02 7.54
CA ASN A 57 19.98 -1.00 8.58
C ASN A 57 18.99 0.16 8.34
N CYS A 58 17.72 -0.19 8.06
CA CYS A 58 16.65 0.78 7.84
C CYS A 58 16.14 1.32 9.18
N LYS A 59 15.97 2.63 9.29
CA LYS A 59 15.44 3.32 10.47
C LYS A 59 14.16 4.08 10.19
N THR A 60 13.90 4.38 8.91
CA THR A 60 12.71 5.11 8.48
C THR A 60 11.93 4.28 7.47
N LEU A 61 10.61 4.22 7.64
CA LEU A 61 9.71 3.44 6.80
C LEU A 61 8.45 4.23 6.44
N LEU A 62 8.01 4.09 5.20
CA LEU A 62 6.69 4.47 4.74
C LEU A 62 5.88 3.22 4.39
N ASP A 63 4.71 3.04 5.00
CA ASP A 63 3.70 2.08 4.58
C ASP A 63 2.73 2.77 3.62
N TYR A 64 2.87 2.46 2.33
CA TYR A 64 2.10 3.07 1.25
C TYR A 64 0.87 2.23 0.95
N GLY A 65 -0.32 2.77 1.22
CA GLY A 65 -1.58 2.05 1.21
C GLY A 65 -1.85 1.32 2.53
N ALA A 66 -1.47 1.94 3.64
CA ALA A 66 -1.51 1.34 4.98
C ALA A 66 -2.92 0.99 5.49
N GLY A 67 -3.98 1.39 4.77
CA GLY A 67 -5.33 1.27 5.25
C GLY A 67 -5.51 1.99 6.59
N LYS A 68 -6.11 1.32 7.58
CA LYS A 68 -6.29 1.89 8.93
C LYS A 68 -5.02 1.89 9.78
N GLY A 69 -3.95 1.28 9.31
CA GLY A 69 -2.68 1.22 10.04
C GLY A 69 -2.76 0.60 11.42
N THR A 70 -3.68 -0.36 11.64
CA THR A 70 -3.98 -0.94 12.96
C THR A 70 -2.75 -1.54 13.63
N LEU A 71 -1.87 -2.19 12.86
CA LEU A 71 -0.64 -2.82 13.37
C LEU A 71 0.38 -1.82 13.93
N TYR A 72 0.26 -0.54 13.62
CA TYR A 72 1.13 0.53 14.14
C TYR A 72 0.59 1.19 15.41
N THR A 73 -0.53 0.73 15.94
CA THR A 73 -1.20 1.26 17.14
C THR A 73 -1.32 0.18 18.20
N GLU A 74 -1.77 0.56 19.41
CA GLU A 74 -2.06 -0.40 20.49
C GLU A 74 -3.10 -1.46 20.12
N LYS A 75 -3.85 -1.25 19.04
CA LYS A 75 -4.80 -2.23 18.50
C LYS A 75 -4.15 -3.36 17.67
N TYR A 76 -2.82 -3.39 17.56
CA TYR A 76 -2.12 -4.48 16.86
C TYR A 76 -2.53 -5.86 17.38
N SER A 77 -2.80 -5.99 18.67
CA SER A 77 -3.19 -7.23 19.33
C SER A 77 -4.55 -7.79 18.86
N GLU A 78 -5.39 -6.97 18.25
CA GLU A 78 -6.63 -7.42 17.61
C GLU A 78 -6.36 -8.24 16.33
N LEU A 79 -5.19 -8.06 15.71
CA LEU A 79 -4.79 -8.72 14.46
C LEU A 79 -3.68 -9.75 14.65
N LEU A 80 -2.70 -9.45 15.50
CA LEU A 80 -1.51 -10.24 15.72
C LEU A 80 -1.01 -10.08 17.17
N PRO A 81 -1.69 -10.69 18.15
CA PRO A 81 -1.34 -10.54 19.58
C PRO A 81 0.08 -11.03 19.92
N GLU A 82 0.58 -12.05 19.20
CA GLU A 82 1.92 -12.58 19.34
C GLU A 82 3.05 -11.61 18.96
N LEU A 83 2.73 -10.51 18.28
CA LEU A 83 3.72 -9.47 17.97
C LEU A 83 4.26 -8.80 19.23
N GLY A 84 3.45 -8.71 20.28
CA GLY A 84 3.83 -8.20 21.60
C GLY A 84 3.92 -6.67 21.70
N LYS A 85 3.98 -5.96 20.59
CA LYS A 85 4.09 -4.50 20.51
C LYS A 85 3.77 -3.98 19.10
N PRO A 86 3.46 -2.67 18.93
CA PRO A 86 3.20 -2.07 17.61
C PRO A 86 4.38 -2.22 16.65
N LEU A 87 4.11 -2.26 15.34
CA LEU A 87 5.13 -2.50 14.30
C LEU A 87 6.32 -1.55 14.34
N LYS A 88 6.10 -0.26 14.63
CA LYS A 88 7.20 0.69 14.74
C LYS A 88 8.24 0.25 15.78
N GLU A 89 7.77 -0.22 16.93
CA GLU A 89 8.64 -0.70 18.00
C GLU A 89 9.21 -2.09 17.70
N TYR A 90 8.38 -2.95 17.09
CA TYR A 90 8.80 -4.30 16.72
C TYR A 90 9.96 -4.27 15.71
N TRP A 91 9.87 -3.43 14.68
CA TRP A 91 10.90 -3.25 13.66
C TRP A 91 12.03 -2.31 14.07
N ASN A 92 12.01 -1.78 15.30
CA ASN A 92 13.01 -0.84 15.82
C ASN A 92 13.25 0.37 14.91
N LEU A 93 12.15 0.98 14.47
CA LEU A 93 12.15 2.14 13.58
C LEU A 93 12.08 3.45 14.37
N GLU A 94 12.85 4.44 13.92
CA GLU A 94 12.75 5.81 14.44
C GLU A 94 11.48 6.49 13.89
N ILE A 95 11.16 6.21 12.61
CA ILE A 95 10.02 6.76 11.92
C ILE A 95 9.28 5.64 11.17
N ALA A 96 7.97 5.56 11.38
CA ALA A 96 7.07 4.69 10.63
C ALA A 96 5.83 5.51 10.21
N ASP A 97 5.89 6.07 9.02
CA ASP A 97 4.78 6.84 8.47
C ASP A 97 3.82 5.93 7.69
N ARG A 98 2.58 6.34 7.65
CA ARG A 98 1.48 5.67 6.94
C ARG A 98 0.90 6.63 5.92
N TYR A 99 0.65 6.11 4.73
CA TYR A 99 -0.06 6.85 3.70
C TYR A 99 -1.24 6.00 3.20
N GLU A 100 -2.44 6.57 3.23
CA GLU A 100 -3.68 5.98 2.71
C GLU A 100 -4.55 7.10 2.13
N PRO A 101 -4.62 7.24 0.80
CA PRO A 101 -5.33 8.36 0.17
C PRO A 101 -6.83 8.39 0.47
N ALA A 102 -7.42 7.24 0.84
CA ALA A 102 -8.84 7.12 1.15
C ALA A 102 -9.19 7.45 2.61
N LEU A 103 -8.19 7.71 3.48
CA LEU A 103 -8.39 8.06 4.89
C LEU A 103 -7.90 9.48 5.17
N PRO A 104 -8.76 10.39 5.65
CA PRO A 104 -8.37 11.79 5.96
C PRO A 104 -7.16 11.89 6.90
N GLU A 105 -7.03 10.96 7.84
CA GLU A 105 -5.95 10.90 8.82
C GLU A 105 -4.58 10.64 8.19
N PHE A 106 -4.52 9.90 7.06
CA PHE A 106 -3.29 9.46 6.40
C PHE A 106 -3.19 9.87 4.93
N ASN A 107 -4.07 10.75 4.45
CA ASN A 107 -4.15 11.10 3.02
C ASN A 107 -3.06 12.09 2.55
N GLN A 108 -2.24 12.58 3.46
CA GLN A 108 -1.10 13.43 3.12
C GLN A 108 0.17 12.60 3.01
N LEU A 109 0.69 12.46 1.80
CA LEU A 109 1.97 11.78 1.60
C LEU A 109 3.10 12.69 2.08
N PRO A 110 3.90 12.26 3.08
CA PRO A 110 5.02 13.07 3.58
C PRO A 110 6.04 13.35 2.48
N TYR A 111 6.54 14.57 2.42
CA TYR A 111 7.54 14.99 1.43
C TYR A 111 8.95 14.76 1.95
N ARG A 112 9.39 13.49 1.94
CA ARG A 112 10.75 13.07 2.29
C ARG A 112 11.06 11.69 1.72
N PRO A 113 12.35 11.34 1.57
CA PRO A 113 12.78 9.96 1.33
C PRO A 113 12.66 9.12 2.61
N TYR A 114 12.66 7.79 2.42
CA TYR A 114 12.67 6.80 3.49
C TYR A 114 13.72 5.72 3.20
N ASP A 115 14.35 5.19 4.25
CA ASP A 115 15.21 4.01 4.09
C ASP A 115 14.46 2.86 3.43
N ALA A 116 13.19 2.66 3.84
CA ALA A 116 12.35 1.60 3.32
C ALA A 116 10.94 2.09 2.96
N ILE A 117 10.39 1.56 1.89
CA ILE A 117 8.97 1.67 1.56
C ILE A 117 8.39 0.26 1.45
N ILE A 118 7.23 0.05 2.04
CA ILE A 118 6.41 -1.14 1.82
C ILE A 118 5.10 -0.74 1.16
N CYS A 119 4.63 -1.57 0.22
CA CYS A 119 3.37 -1.38 -0.49
C CYS A 119 2.76 -2.77 -0.71
N THR A 120 1.74 -3.09 0.09
CA THR A 120 1.15 -4.44 0.12
C THR A 120 -0.33 -4.41 -0.22
N ASP A 121 -0.72 -5.18 -1.24
CA ASP A 121 -2.10 -5.27 -1.74
C ASP A 121 -2.67 -3.88 -2.14
N VAL A 122 -1.94 -3.15 -2.99
CA VAL A 122 -2.29 -1.79 -3.43
C VAL A 122 -2.26 -1.65 -4.96
N LEU A 123 -1.18 -2.07 -5.61
CA LEU A 123 -0.97 -1.77 -7.04
C LEU A 123 -2.01 -2.42 -7.94
N GLU A 124 -2.54 -3.58 -7.58
CA GLU A 124 -3.65 -4.24 -8.26
C GLU A 124 -4.97 -3.45 -8.23
N HIS A 125 -5.08 -2.48 -7.33
CA HIS A 125 -6.23 -1.59 -7.21
C HIS A 125 -6.07 -0.27 -7.98
N ILE A 126 -4.87 0.00 -8.51
CA ILE A 126 -4.57 1.21 -9.28
C ILE A 126 -4.91 0.97 -10.76
N PRO A 127 -5.59 1.91 -11.46
CA PRO A 127 -5.79 1.79 -12.90
C PRO A 127 -4.45 1.65 -13.64
N GLU A 128 -4.41 0.79 -14.65
CA GLU A 128 -3.21 0.54 -15.44
C GLU A 128 -2.56 1.85 -15.95
N SER A 129 -3.38 2.81 -16.39
CA SER A 129 -2.91 4.12 -16.85
C SER A 129 -2.16 4.92 -15.78
N ASP A 130 -2.44 4.69 -14.51
CA ASP A 130 -1.87 5.42 -13.38
C ASP A 130 -0.70 4.68 -12.71
N LEU A 131 -0.47 3.40 -13.03
CA LEU A 131 0.58 2.59 -12.42
C LEU A 131 1.97 3.22 -12.57
N GLY A 132 2.28 3.81 -13.72
CA GLY A 132 3.59 4.40 -13.98
C GLY A 132 3.96 5.43 -12.94
N TRP A 133 3.14 6.47 -12.75
CA TRP A 133 3.47 7.52 -11.78
C TRP A 133 3.44 7.04 -10.32
N VAL A 134 2.63 6.03 -9.98
CA VAL A 134 2.62 5.46 -8.62
C VAL A 134 3.92 4.71 -8.35
N VAL A 135 4.36 3.88 -9.30
CA VAL A 135 5.61 3.12 -9.17
C VAL A 135 6.82 4.04 -9.14
N ASP A 136 6.87 5.05 -10.02
CA ASP A 136 7.93 6.06 -10.02
C ASP A 136 8.02 6.76 -8.66
N GLU A 137 6.87 7.14 -8.08
CA GLU A 137 6.83 7.78 -6.76
C GLU A 137 7.34 6.86 -5.63
N LEU A 138 7.07 5.57 -5.69
CA LEU A 138 7.60 4.60 -4.73
C LEU A 138 9.11 4.46 -4.85
N ILE A 139 9.62 4.35 -6.08
CA ILE A 139 11.05 4.21 -6.36
C ILE A 139 11.82 5.48 -5.96
N GLU A 140 11.32 6.65 -6.32
CA GLU A 140 11.97 7.94 -6.02
C GLU A 140 12.10 8.23 -4.51
N ARG A 141 11.25 7.61 -3.68
CA ARG A 141 11.22 7.83 -2.23
C ARG A 141 11.93 6.74 -1.43
N ALA A 142 12.28 5.61 -2.05
CA ALA A 142 12.93 4.49 -1.38
C ALA A 142 14.46 4.61 -1.53
N ASP A 143 15.16 4.88 -0.43
CA ASP A 143 16.62 5.03 -0.44
C ASP A 143 17.35 3.68 -0.50
N LYS A 144 16.85 2.66 0.23
CA LYS A 144 17.55 1.37 0.39
C LYS A 144 16.69 0.17 0.03
N MET A 145 15.38 0.22 0.31
CA MET A 145 14.50 -0.92 0.17
C MET A 145 13.11 -0.51 -0.33
N LEU A 146 12.61 -1.21 -1.33
CA LEU A 146 11.22 -1.19 -1.74
C LEU A 146 10.67 -2.61 -1.69
N PHE A 147 9.68 -2.85 -0.82
CA PHE A 147 8.98 -4.12 -0.73
C PHE A 147 7.58 -4.00 -1.32
N LEU A 148 7.32 -4.78 -2.37
CA LEU A 148 6.03 -4.83 -3.04
C LEU A 148 5.40 -6.21 -2.88
N ASN A 149 4.13 -6.26 -2.46
CA ASN A 149 3.29 -7.44 -2.60
C ASN A 149 2.07 -7.09 -3.44
N ILE A 150 1.89 -7.79 -4.57
CA ILE A 150 0.88 -7.48 -5.57
C ILE A 150 0.07 -8.73 -5.86
N ALA A 151 -1.26 -8.65 -5.73
CA ALA A 151 -2.12 -9.78 -6.07
C ALA A 151 -2.25 -9.92 -7.60
N CYS A 152 -1.77 -11.04 -8.12
CA CYS A 152 -1.86 -11.40 -9.54
C CYS A 152 -3.12 -12.23 -9.87
N TYR A 153 -4.18 -12.08 -9.09
CA TYR A 153 -5.45 -12.80 -9.21
C TYR A 153 -6.63 -11.89 -8.84
N PRO A 154 -7.85 -12.18 -9.35
CA PRO A 154 -9.04 -11.41 -9.01
C PRO A 154 -9.37 -11.49 -7.51
N ALA A 155 -9.83 -10.38 -6.93
CA ALA A 155 -10.32 -10.36 -5.56
C ALA A 155 -11.64 -11.14 -5.41
N LEU A 156 -11.95 -11.54 -4.18
CA LEU A 156 -13.29 -12.05 -3.83
C LEU A 156 -14.34 -10.92 -3.74
N LYS A 157 -13.90 -9.68 -3.66
CA LYS A 157 -14.77 -8.50 -3.51
C LYS A 157 -15.01 -7.81 -4.85
N THR A 158 -16.20 -7.19 -4.95
CA THR A 158 -16.56 -6.35 -6.08
C THR A 158 -17.02 -4.97 -5.58
N PHE A 159 -16.93 -3.98 -6.46
CA PHE A 159 -17.60 -2.69 -6.29
C PHE A 159 -19.11 -2.84 -6.42
N ALA A 160 -19.85 -1.78 -6.13
CA ALA A 160 -21.32 -1.77 -6.23
C ALA A 160 -21.84 -2.01 -7.68
N ASP A 161 -21.03 -1.69 -8.69
CA ASP A 161 -21.33 -1.95 -10.11
C ASP A 161 -20.99 -3.39 -10.56
N GLY A 162 -20.55 -4.25 -9.65
CA GLY A 162 -20.18 -5.65 -9.93
C GLY A 162 -18.76 -5.82 -10.47
N SER A 163 -18.01 -4.76 -10.74
CA SER A 163 -16.62 -4.87 -11.19
C SER A 163 -15.70 -5.33 -10.04
N ASN A 164 -14.66 -6.11 -10.38
CA ASN A 164 -13.71 -6.60 -9.40
C ASN A 164 -12.87 -5.46 -8.81
N VAL A 165 -12.58 -5.51 -7.50
CA VAL A 165 -11.75 -4.48 -6.85
C VAL A 165 -10.28 -4.58 -7.26
N HIS A 166 -9.76 -5.75 -7.67
CA HIS A 166 -8.48 -5.90 -8.34
C HIS A 166 -8.67 -5.58 -9.83
N ILE A 167 -8.39 -4.37 -10.22
CA ILE A 167 -8.65 -3.85 -11.59
C ILE A 167 -7.44 -3.97 -12.51
N SER A 168 -6.24 -4.18 -11.95
CA SER A 168 -4.98 -4.33 -12.66
C SER A 168 -4.35 -5.68 -12.30
N VAL A 169 -5.01 -6.76 -12.80
CA VAL A 169 -4.54 -8.14 -12.60
C VAL A 169 -3.67 -8.53 -13.78
N PHE A 170 -2.37 -8.68 -13.55
CA PHE A 170 -1.42 -9.11 -14.56
C PHE A 170 -0.71 -10.41 -14.14
N HIS A 171 -0.09 -11.07 -15.11
CA HIS A 171 0.81 -12.18 -14.83
C HIS A 171 2.01 -11.69 -14.01
N PRO A 172 2.55 -12.47 -13.03
CA PRO A 172 3.70 -12.03 -12.21
C PRO A 172 4.88 -11.47 -13.03
N ASN A 173 5.21 -12.07 -14.16
CA ASN A 173 6.31 -11.62 -15.03
C ASN A 173 6.08 -10.25 -15.69
N THR A 174 4.89 -9.68 -15.56
CA THR A 174 4.58 -8.33 -16.08
C THR A 174 4.99 -7.24 -15.08
N TRP A 175 5.18 -7.62 -13.81
CA TRP A 175 5.54 -6.71 -12.73
C TRP A 175 7.07 -6.61 -12.48
N ILE A 176 7.88 -7.38 -13.25
CA ILE A 176 9.35 -7.49 -13.07
C ILE A 176 10.07 -6.71 -14.16
#